data_12c6f665a461b223b11882630cd08612
#
_entry.id   12c6f665a461b223b11882630cd08612
#
_cell.length_a   1.000
_cell.length_b   1.000
_cell.length_c   1.000
_cell.angle_alpha   90.00
_cell.angle_beta   90.00
_cell.angle_gamma   90.00
#
_symmetry.space_group_name_H-M   'P 1'
#
loop_
_entity.id
_entity.type
_entity.pdbx_description
1 polymer ?
#
loop_
_entity_poly.entity_id
_entity_poly.type
_entity_poly.pdbx_seq_one_letter_code
_entity_poly.pdbx_strand_id
1 'polypeptide(L)'
;MVLNYIFIAFFLVAFIIAAIKLIFFGDISVFPAMMDSTFESSKTAFEISLGLTGVLSLWLGIMKIGEKGGVVNVIARMLSPVFCKLFPDIPKGHPVTGSIFMNIAANMLGLDNAATPLGLKAMKEMQELNPNKDAATNPMIMFLVLNTSGLTIIPVSIMVYRAQLGAAAPTDVFIPILLATFFATLAGIIITCMYQRISLLDRTLMLTIGGMCLAVGVIIWGFSQMDKETMNVVSTTVANILLMLIIVGFIVAGVRKKINVYDAFIEGAKEGFQTAVRIIPYLIAILVGIGVFRASGAMDWLIEGIAWCVTSCGINAEWVGALPTALMKPLSGSGARGMMVDAMTTYGADSFIGRLSCIFQGSTDTTFYILAVYFGSVGIKNTRHAVPAGLLADLAGVIAAIIIAYLFFAE
;
A
#
# COMPACT_ATOMS: atom_id res chain seq x y z
N MET A 1 3.37 17.01 -7.76
CA MET A 1 4.03 17.29 -9.05
C MET A 1 4.16 16.06 -9.94
N VAL A 2 4.65 14.90 -9.47
CA VAL A 2 4.85 13.69 -10.32
C VAL A 2 3.55 13.21 -10.97
N LEU A 3 2.45 13.10 -10.21
CA LEU A 3 1.15 12.67 -10.74
C LEU A 3 0.64 13.57 -11.88
N ASN A 4 0.94 14.87 -11.83
CA ASN A 4 0.58 15.80 -12.91
C ASN A 4 1.27 15.44 -14.23
N TYR A 5 2.58 15.12 -14.18
CA TYR A 5 3.31 14.70 -15.39
C TYR A 5 2.83 13.35 -15.92
N ILE A 6 2.50 12.41 -15.03
CA ILE A 6 1.95 11.11 -15.42
C ILE A 6 0.58 11.29 -16.09
N PHE A 7 -0.30 12.10 -15.50
CA PHE A 7 -1.61 12.40 -16.07
C PHE A 7 -1.48 13.04 -17.47
N ILE A 8 -0.60 14.03 -17.61
CA ILE A 8 -0.31 14.66 -18.92
C ILE A 8 0.24 13.60 -19.90
N ALA A 9 1.16 12.76 -19.46
CA ALA A 9 1.76 11.72 -20.30
C ALA A 9 0.72 10.72 -20.82
N PHE A 10 -0.26 10.32 -20.02
CA PHE A 10 -1.33 9.42 -20.46
C PHE A 10 -2.06 9.96 -21.69
N PHE A 11 -2.43 11.24 -21.70
CA PHE A 11 -3.14 11.83 -22.84
C PHE A 11 -2.22 12.10 -24.03
N LEU A 12 -1.03 12.69 -23.78
CA LEU A 12 -0.14 13.07 -24.89
C LEU A 12 0.44 11.82 -25.60
N VAL A 13 0.91 10.83 -24.86
CA VAL A 13 1.43 9.60 -25.45
C VAL A 13 0.31 8.83 -26.16
N ALA A 14 -0.86 8.72 -25.55
CA ALA A 14 -2.02 8.10 -26.17
C ALA A 14 -2.38 8.78 -27.50
N PHE A 15 -2.43 10.12 -27.53
CA PHE A 15 -2.71 10.87 -28.74
C PHE A 15 -1.66 10.63 -29.85
N ILE A 16 -0.36 10.63 -29.49
CA ILE A 16 0.73 10.38 -30.44
C ILE A 16 0.61 8.97 -31.03
N ILE A 17 0.38 7.94 -30.19
CA ILE A 17 0.23 6.57 -30.66
C ILE A 17 -1.02 6.40 -31.52
N ALA A 18 -2.14 7.02 -31.15
CA ALA A 18 -3.34 7.02 -31.93
C ALA A 18 -3.14 7.70 -33.31
N ALA A 19 -2.41 8.82 -33.36
CA ALA A 19 -2.05 9.48 -34.59
C ALA A 19 -1.15 8.60 -35.48
N ILE A 20 -0.18 7.91 -34.90
CA ILE A 20 0.65 6.93 -35.61
C ILE A 20 -0.22 5.81 -36.19
N LYS A 21 -1.11 5.22 -35.41
CA LYS A 21 -2.03 4.17 -35.86
C LYS A 21 -2.93 4.66 -37.01
N LEU A 22 -3.47 5.86 -36.89
CA LEU A 22 -4.32 6.43 -37.94
C LEU A 22 -3.53 6.66 -39.25
N ILE A 23 -2.36 7.30 -39.16
CA ILE A 23 -1.59 7.75 -40.33
C ILE A 23 -0.88 6.57 -41.03
N PHE A 24 -0.24 5.69 -40.29
CA PHE A 24 0.61 4.64 -40.85
C PHE A 24 -0.10 3.30 -40.97
N PHE A 25 -1.10 3.01 -40.14
CA PHE A 25 -1.83 1.74 -40.17
C PHE A 25 -3.28 1.89 -40.64
N GLY A 26 -3.77 3.14 -40.89
CA GLY A 26 -5.14 3.39 -41.37
C GLY A 26 -6.22 3.06 -40.35
N ASP A 27 -5.89 2.99 -39.06
CA ASP A 27 -6.84 2.68 -37.99
C ASP A 27 -7.70 3.90 -37.66
N ILE A 28 -8.85 3.98 -38.31
CA ILE A 28 -9.84 5.05 -38.09
C ILE A 28 -10.65 4.86 -36.82
N SER A 29 -10.59 3.68 -36.17
CA SER A 29 -11.38 3.35 -34.98
C SER A 29 -10.73 3.81 -33.68
N VAL A 30 -9.43 4.12 -33.68
CA VAL A 30 -8.65 4.42 -32.47
C VAL A 30 -9.18 5.67 -31.75
N PHE A 31 -9.47 6.76 -32.45
CA PHE A 31 -9.98 7.99 -31.83
C PHE A 31 -11.40 7.85 -31.28
N PRO A 32 -12.37 7.25 -32.01
CA PRO A 32 -13.66 6.88 -31.42
C PRO A 32 -13.51 6.01 -30.16
N ALA A 33 -12.68 4.96 -30.17
CA ALA A 33 -12.45 4.11 -29.02
C ALA A 33 -11.87 4.88 -27.80
N MET A 34 -10.94 5.81 -28.05
CA MET A 34 -10.42 6.69 -26.98
C MET A 34 -11.52 7.59 -26.39
N MET A 35 -12.39 8.16 -27.23
CA MET A 35 -13.50 8.99 -26.74
C MET A 35 -14.53 8.17 -25.96
N ASP A 36 -14.92 7.02 -26.46
CA ASP A 36 -15.83 6.11 -25.74
C ASP A 36 -15.24 5.70 -24.40
N SER A 37 -13.95 5.39 -24.35
CA SER A 37 -13.22 5.07 -23.12
C SER A 37 -13.27 6.20 -22.09
N THR A 38 -13.30 7.47 -22.50
CA THR A 38 -13.43 8.58 -21.52
C THR A 38 -14.77 8.54 -20.79
N PHE A 39 -15.85 8.27 -21.50
CA PHE A 39 -17.20 8.20 -20.91
C PHE A 39 -17.38 6.94 -20.07
N GLU A 40 -16.95 5.79 -20.57
CA GLU A 40 -17.02 4.52 -19.82
C GLU A 40 -16.18 4.56 -18.55
N SER A 41 -14.92 5.01 -18.62
CA SER A 41 -14.05 5.10 -17.46
C SER A 41 -14.58 6.10 -16.43
N SER A 42 -15.16 7.22 -16.87
CA SER A 42 -15.77 8.21 -15.97
C SER A 42 -16.98 7.62 -15.24
N LYS A 43 -17.86 6.90 -15.94
CA LYS A 43 -19.02 6.22 -15.37
C LYS A 43 -18.56 5.13 -14.37
N THR A 44 -17.66 4.26 -14.77
CA THR A 44 -17.09 3.19 -13.92
C THR A 44 -16.45 3.76 -12.66
N ALA A 45 -15.68 4.85 -12.78
CA ALA A 45 -15.05 5.49 -11.62
C ALA A 45 -16.07 6.00 -10.60
N PHE A 46 -17.16 6.58 -11.09
CA PHE A 46 -18.24 7.06 -10.23
C PHE A 46 -19.00 5.90 -9.55
N GLU A 47 -19.38 4.87 -10.31
CA GLU A 47 -20.09 3.69 -9.79
C GLU A 47 -19.25 2.96 -8.71
N ILE A 48 -17.96 2.76 -8.95
CA ILE A 48 -17.03 2.19 -7.96
C ILE A 48 -16.99 3.07 -6.71
N SER A 49 -16.86 4.38 -6.86
CA SER A 49 -16.79 5.33 -5.73
C SER A 49 -18.07 5.32 -4.90
N LEU A 50 -19.21 5.20 -5.54
CA LEU A 50 -20.50 5.12 -4.86
C LEU A 50 -20.60 3.83 -4.04
N GLY A 51 -20.20 2.68 -4.59
CA GLY A 51 -20.17 1.41 -3.88
C GLY A 51 -19.17 1.37 -2.72
N LEU A 52 -18.04 2.08 -2.87
CA LEU A 52 -17.05 2.22 -1.79
C LEU A 52 -17.60 2.94 -0.56
N THR A 53 -18.59 3.81 -0.72
CA THR A 53 -19.10 4.68 0.36
C THR A 53 -19.58 3.89 1.57
N GLY A 54 -20.36 2.83 1.36
CA GLY A 54 -20.89 2.01 2.46
C GLY A 54 -19.80 1.23 3.19
N VAL A 55 -18.90 0.60 2.44
CA VAL A 55 -17.87 -0.27 3.03
C VAL A 55 -16.77 0.55 3.70
N LEU A 56 -16.36 1.69 3.13
CA LEU A 56 -15.45 2.62 3.81
C LEU A 56 -16.05 3.19 5.09
N SER A 57 -17.34 3.55 5.08
CA SER A 57 -18.04 4.00 6.29
C SER A 57 -18.05 2.93 7.37
N LEU A 58 -18.34 1.66 7.02
CA LEU A 58 -18.29 0.53 7.95
C LEU A 58 -16.91 0.39 8.59
N TRP A 59 -15.87 0.29 7.77
CA TRP A 59 -14.53 0.01 8.29
C TRP A 59 -13.93 1.18 9.05
N LEU A 60 -14.06 2.43 8.59
CA LEU A 60 -13.59 3.59 9.35
C LEU A 60 -14.40 3.79 10.64
N GLY A 61 -15.68 3.41 10.67
CA GLY A 61 -16.46 3.34 11.89
C GLY A 61 -15.88 2.35 12.90
N ILE A 62 -15.56 1.13 12.48
CA ILE A 62 -14.93 0.09 13.31
C ILE A 62 -13.56 0.54 13.79
N MET A 63 -12.74 1.10 12.91
CA MET A 63 -11.41 1.60 13.24
C MET A 63 -11.45 2.73 14.28
N LYS A 64 -12.45 3.62 14.20
CA LYS A 64 -12.64 4.70 15.19
C LYS A 64 -12.95 4.17 16.58
N ILE A 65 -13.69 3.07 16.69
CA ILE A 65 -13.88 2.37 17.96
C ILE A 65 -12.53 1.89 18.52
N GLY A 66 -11.70 1.25 17.70
CA GLY A 66 -10.38 0.77 18.09
C GLY A 66 -9.44 1.91 18.52
N GLU A 67 -9.44 3.01 17.78
CA GLU A 67 -8.68 4.23 18.10
C GLU A 67 -9.07 4.77 19.48
N LYS A 68 -10.35 5.09 19.68
CA LYS A 68 -10.88 5.58 20.96
C LYS A 68 -10.76 4.54 22.08
N GLY A 69 -10.87 3.26 21.75
CA GLY A 69 -10.65 2.12 22.64
C GLY A 69 -9.19 1.98 23.11
N GLY A 70 -8.26 2.75 22.51
CA GLY A 70 -6.86 2.80 22.90
C GLY A 70 -6.02 1.64 22.34
N VAL A 71 -6.48 0.94 21.31
CA VAL A 71 -5.75 -0.17 20.69
C VAL A 71 -4.42 0.30 20.12
N VAL A 72 -4.38 1.51 19.52
CA VAL A 72 -3.14 2.13 19.01
C VAL A 72 -2.08 2.23 20.12
N ASN A 73 -2.48 2.65 21.34
CA ASN A 73 -1.58 2.72 22.50
C ASN A 73 -1.04 1.36 22.93
N VAL A 74 -1.86 0.31 22.84
CA VAL A 74 -1.43 -1.07 23.17
C VAL A 74 -0.38 -1.55 22.19
N ILE A 75 -0.64 -1.41 20.89
CA ILE A 75 0.30 -1.80 19.82
C ILE A 75 1.59 -0.99 19.93
N ALA A 76 1.52 0.33 20.10
CA ALA A 76 2.69 1.18 20.28
C ALA A 76 3.56 0.73 21.46
N ARG A 77 2.94 0.33 22.57
CA ARG A 77 3.65 -0.20 23.75
C ARG A 77 4.31 -1.55 23.48
N MET A 78 3.64 -2.43 22.74
CA MET A 78 4.19 -3.74 22.36
C MET A 78 5.41 -3.60 21.42
N LEU A 79 5.38 -2.62 20.51
CA LEU A 79 6.45 -2.36 19.55
C LEU A 79 7.66 -1.65 20.19
N SER A 80 7.44 -0.90 21.27
CA SER A 80 8.46 -0.04 21.91
C SER A 80 9.81 -0.73 22.17
N PRO A 81 9.91 -1.96 22.73
CA PRO A 81 11.19 -2.58 23.03
C PRO A 81 12.09 -2.81 21.80
N VAL A 82 11.46 -3.13 20.66
CA VAL A 82 12.14 -3.39 19.38
C VAL A 82 12.53 -2.09 18.72
N PHE A 83 11.57 -1.19 18.60
CA PHE A 83 11.76 0.06 17.87
C PHE A 83 12.73 1.01 18.57
N CYS A 84 12.83 1.02 19.92
CA CYS A 84 13.87 1.76 20.64
C CYS A 84 15.30 1.41 20.18
N LYS A 85 15.51 0.19 19.69
CA LYS A 85 16.82 -0.27 19.18
C LYS A 85 17.10 0.21 17.74
N LEU A 86 16.05 0.51 16.99
CA LEU A 86 16.16 1.07 15.62
C LEU A 86 16.40 2.59 15.63
N PHE A 87 16.22 3.26 16.78
CA PHE A 87 16.39 4.70 16.94
C PHE A 87 17.43 5.05 18.03
N PRO A 88 18.70 4.56 17.91
CA PRO A 88 19.70 4.72 18.97
C PRO A 88 20.08 6.18 19.22
N ASP A 89 19.94 7.08 18.24
CA ASP A 89 20.30 8.48 18.32
C ASP A 89 19.23 9.33 19.06
N ILE A 90 18.08 8.73 19.41
CA ILE A 90 17.05 9.41 20.19
C ILE A 90 17.35 9.26 21.68
N PRO A 91 17.40 10.36 22.47
CA PRO A 91 17.60 10.30 23.91
C PRO A 91 16.53 9.45 24.59
N LYS A 92 16.94 8.61 25.57
CA LYS A 92 16.01 7.78 26.34
C LYS A 92 14.96 8.62 27.05
N GLY A 93 13.69 8.26 26.89
CA GLY A 93 12.58 8.96 27.52
C GLY A 93 12.12 10.24 26.78
N HIS A 94 12.70 10.56 25.63
CA HIS A 94 12.26 11.70 24.83
C HIS A 94 10.83 11.47 24.26
N PRO A 95 9.94 12.49 24.30
CA PRO A 95 8.54 12.38 23.84
C PRO A 95 8.39 11.87 22.40
N VAL A 96 9.34 12.18 21.51
CA VAL A 96 9.35 11.76 20.10
C VAL A 96 9.20 10.24 19.93
N THR A 97 9.76 9.47 20.87
CA THR A 97 9.63 8.01 20.86
C THR A 97 8.16 7.57 20.88
N GLY A 98 7.36 8.21 21.72
CA GLY A 98 5.92 8.00 21.77
C GLY A 98 5.21 8.37 20.47
N SER A 99 5.53 9.52 19.89
CA SER A 99 4.95 9.99 18.63
C SER A 99 5.28 9.06 17.46
N ILE A 100 6.53 8.57 17.36
CA ILE A 100 6.96 7.57 16.37
C ILE A 100 6.14 6.28 16.50
N PHE A 101 6.04 5.71 17.71
CA PHE A 101 5.37 4.43 17.90
C PHE A 101 3.87 4.53 17.69
N MET A 102 3.26 5.64 18.07
CA MET A 102 1.85 5.90 17.80
C MET A 102 1.56 6.01 16.29
N ASN A 103 2.43 6.67 15.53
CA ASN A 103 2.32 6.75 14.08
C ASN A 103 2.44 5.35 13.43
N ILE A 104 3.47 4.58 13.79
CA ILE A 104 3.69 3.23 13.24
C ILE A 104 2.50 2.32 13.59
N ALA A 105 2.03 2.36 14.84
CA ALA A 105 0.87 1.57 15.27
C ALA A 105 -0.41 1.97 14.51
N ALA A 106 -0.61 3.25 14.25
CA ALA A 106 -1.74 3.74 13.46
C ALA A 106 -1.66 3.26 12.00
N ASN A 107 -0.47 3.33 11.37
CA ASN A 107 -0.24 2.80 10.02
C ASN A 107 -0.47 1.29 9.95
N MET A 108 0.04 0.52 10.92
CA MET A 108 -0.20 -0.92 10.98
C MET A 108 -1.68 -1.28 11.01
N LEU A 109 -2.49 -0.45 11.63
CA LEU A 109 -3.95 -0.62 11.67
C LEU A 109 -4.67 -0.04 10.44
N GLY A 110 -3.97 0.64 9.53
CA GLY A 110 -4.59 1.33 8.38
C GLY A 110 -5.38 2.57 8.76
N LEU A 111 -5.01 3.23 9.86
CA LEU A 111 -5.62 4.47 10.36
C LEU A 111 -4.95 5.71 9.73
N ASP A 112 -5.01 5.86 8.41
CA ASP A 112 -4.32 6.91 7.64
C ASP A 112 -4.60 8.32 8.19
N ASN A 113 -5.86 8.58 8.59
CA ASN A 113 -6.28 9.88 9.14
C ASN A 113 -5.59 10.21 10.48
N ALA A 114 -5.31 9.20 11.30
CA ALA A 114 -4.60 9.36 12.57
C ALA A 114 -3.08 9.28 12.40
N ALA A 115 -2.60 8.47 11.47
CA ALA A 115 -1.18 8.24 11.25
C ALA A 115 -0.46 9.50 10.76
N THR A 116 -1.00 10.22 9.78
CA THR A 116 -0.36 11.41 9.19
C THR A 116 -0.10 12.52 10.23
N PRO A 117 -1.07 12.99 11.05
CA PRO A 117 -0.81 13.98 12.09
C PRO A 117 0.23 13.52 13.12
N LEU A 118 0.21 12.25 13.51
CA LEU A 118 1.19 11.67 14.43
C LEU A 118 2.60 11.66 13.82
N GLY A 119 2.71 11.36 12.53
CA GLY A 119 3.97 11.40 11.81
C GLY A 119 4.54 12.81 11.66
N LEU A 120 3.69 13.79 11.35
CA LEU A 120 4.09 15.20 11.29
C LEU A 120 4.58 15.69 12.65
N LYS A 121 3.92 15.28 13.74
CA LYS A 121 4.36 15.56 15.11
C LYS A 121 5.72 14.94 15.40
N ALA A 122 5.90 13.66 15.08
CA ALA A 122 7.17 12.96 15.25
C ALA A 122 8.31 13.65 14.46
N MET A 123 8.05 14.06 13.21
CA MET A 123 9.02 14.77 12.39
C MET A 123 9.42 16.12 13.01
N LYS A 124 8.45 16.88 13.52
CA LYS A 124 8.72 18.16 14.19
C LYS A 124 9.59 17.96 15.44
N GLU A 125 9.24 16.98 16.27
CA GLU A 125 10.00 16.66 17.48
C GLU A 125 11.43 16.15 17.15
N MET A 126 11.60 15.35 16.07
CA MET A 126 12.94 14.96 15.57
C MET A 126 13.72 16.15 15.02
N GLN A 127 13.05 17.12 14.38
CA GLN A 127 13.71 18.32 13.87
C GLN A 127 14.21 19.23 14.99
N GLU A 128 13.57 19.24 16.16
CA GLU A 128 14.07 19.95 17.34
C GLU A 128 15.44 19.39 17.79
N LEU A 129 15.62 18.07 17.72
CA LEU A 129 16.86 17.37 18.03
C LEU A 129 17.92 17.45 16.92
N ASN A 130 17.55 17.90 15.73
CA ASN A 130 18.42 17.87 14.56
C ASN A 130 19.49 18.99 14.61
N PRO A 131 20.79 18.67 14.63
CA PRO A 131 21.84 19.69 14.63
C PRO A 131 21.98 20.41 13.27
N ASN A 132 21.63 19.74 12.16
CA ASN A 132 21.65 20.31 10.81
C ASN A 132 20.22 20.36 10.24
N LYS A 133 19.61 21.53 10.31
CA LYS A 133 18.20 21.73 9.96
C LYS A 133 17.84 21.42 8.51
N ASP A 134 18.81 21.47 7.60
CA ASP A 134 18.63 21.21 6.16
C ASP A 134 18.81 19.73 5.75
N ALA A 135 19.42 18.91 6.61
CA ALA A 135 19.71 17.50 6.29
C ALA A 135 18.95 16.52 7.20
N ALA A 136 18.46 15.45 6.63
CA ALA A 136 17.78 14.39 7.38
C ALA A 136 18.72 13.69 8.37
N THR A 137 18.25 13.45 9.59
CA THR A 137 18.98 12.63 10.59
C THR A 137 18.70 11.15 10.40
N ASN A 138 19.53 10.29 11.01
CA ASN A 138 19.30 8.85 10.96
C ASN A 138 17.91 8.43 11.50
N PRO A 139 17.44 8.96 12.65
CA PRO A 139 16.07 8.67 13.11
C PRO A 139 15.00 9.06 12.11
N MET A 140 15.11 10.25 11.49
CA MET A 140 14.14 10.69 10.49
C MET A 140 14.10 9.74 9.28
N ILE A 141 15.27 9.26 8.83
CA ILE A 141 15.36 8.32 7.70
C ILE A 141 14.78 6.96 8.07
N MET A 142 15.13 6.41 9.22
CA MET A 142 14.57 5.15 9.71
C MET A 142 13.04 5.24 9.82
N PHE A 143 12.55 6.33 10.43
CA PHE A 143 11.11 6.59 10.56
C PHE A 143 10.40 6.66 9.20
N LEU A 144 11.01 7.34 8.23
CA LEU A 144 10.48 7.44 6.88
C LEU A 144 10.44 6.07 6.19
N VAL A 145 11.52 5.29 6.25
CA VAL A 145 11.58 3.96 5.61
C VAL A 145 10.57 3.00 6.23
N LEU A 146 10.36 3.04 7.53
CA LEU A 146 9.31 2.25 8.21
C LEU A 146 7.89 2.65 7.76
N ASN A 147 7.66 3.92 7.46
CA ASN A 147 6.39 4.39 6.90
C ASN A 147 6.23 3.98 5.43
N THR A 148 7.28 4.07 4.61
CA THR A 148 7.20 3.72 3.17
C THR A 148 7.09 2.22 2.95
N SER A 149 7.81 1.41 3.72
CA SER A 149 7.69 -0.07 3.67
C SER A 149 6.39 -0.58 4.28
N GLY A 150 5.71 0.26 5.05
CA GLY A 150 4.33 0.21 5.49
C GLY A 150 3.79 -1.15 5.92
N LEU A 151 4.24 -1.70 7.06
CA LEU A 151 3.66 -2.93 7.60
C LEU A 151 2.16 -2.72 7.89
N THR A 152 1.32 -3.03 6.93
CA THR A 152 -0.14 -2.94 7.06
C THR A 152 -0.71 -4.28 7.49
N ILE A 153 -1.30 -4.33 8.69
CA ILE A 153 -1.95 -5.55 9.21
C ILE A 153 -3.35 -5.69 8.60
N ILE A 154 -4.02 -4.59 8.30
CA ILE A 154 -5.40 -4.60 7.84
C ILE A 154 -5.53 -3.83 6.52
N PRO A 155 -5.35 -4.50 5.35
CA PRO A 155 -5.43 -3.86 4.03
C PRO A 155 -6.90 -3.67 3.59
N VAL A 156 -7.70 -3.00 4.42
CA VAL A 156 -9.16 -2.86 4.23
C VAL A 156 -9.51 -2.30 2.86
N SER A 157 -8.87 -1.21 2.46
CA SER A 157 -9.21 -0.52 1.21
C SER A 157 -9.13 -1.44 -0.01
N ILE A 158 -8.16 -2.34 -0.04
CA ILE A 158 -7.97 -3.28 -1.16
C ILE A 158 -9.11 -4.29 -1.21
N MET A 159 -9.46 -4.88 -0.06
CA MET A 159 -10.57 -5.83 0.03
C MET A 159 -11.90 -5.18 -0.36
N VAL A 160 -12.08 -3.90 -0.02
CA VAL A 160 -13.26 -3.11 -0.41
C VAL A 160 -13.37 -2.95 -1.92
N TYR A 161 -12.27 -2.59 -2.60
CA TYR A 161 -12.23 -2.51 -4.06
C TYR A 161 -12.51 -3.86 -4.72
N ARG A 162 -11.92 -4.94 -4.20
CA ARG A 162 -12.18 -6.30 -4.69
C ARG A 162 -13.67 -6.69 -4.57
N ALA A 163 -14.26 -6.44 -3.40
CA ALA A 163 -15.68 -6.70 -3.17
C ALA A 163 -16.56 -5.90 -4.14
N GLN A 164 -16.23 -4.63 -4.37
CA GLN A 164 -16.98 -3.76 -5.28
C GLN A 164 -16.86 -4.18 -6.75
N LEU A 165 -15.72 -4.78 -7.12
CA LEU A 165 -15.46 -5.28 -8.48
C LEU A 165 -15.87 -6.75 -8.67
N GLY A 166 -16.64 -7.31 -7.74
CA GLY A 166 -17.26 -8.61 -7.88
C GLY A 166 -16.33 -9.81 -7.65
N ALA A 167 -15.25 -9.65 -6.88
CA ALA A 167 -14.41 -10.77 -6.49
C ALA A 167 -15.22 -11.81 -5.71
N ALA A 168 -15.07 -13.10 -6.05
CA ALA A 168 -15.73 -14.21 -5.36
C ALA A 168 -15.30 -14.33 -3.90
N ALA A 169 -14.01 -14.06 -3.62
CA ALA A 169 -13.43 -14.04 -2.28
C ALA A 169 -12.59 -12.75 -2.08
N PRO A 170 -13.20 -11.61 -1.68
CA PRO A 170 -12.48 -10.34 -1.56
C PRO A 170 -11.29 -10.39 -0.59
N THR A 171 -11.29 -11.31 0.37
CA THR A 171 -10.28 -11.45 1.42
C THR A 171 -9.15 -12.43 1.09
N ASP A 172 -9.16 -13.10 -0.06
CA ASP A 172 -8.12 -14.09 -0.45
C ASP A 172 -6.72 -13.48 -0.58
N VAL A 173 -6.62 -12.19 -0.90
CA VAL A 173 -5.35 -11.44 -0.98
C VAL A 173 -4.83 -10.97 0.39
N PHE A 174 -5.57 -11.18 1.48
CA PHE A 174 -5.20 -10.69 2.81
C PHE A 174 -3.86 -11.26 3.29
N ILE A 175 -3.74 -12.59 3.34
CA ILE A 175 -2.47 -13.24 3.75
C ILE A 175 -1.33 -12.91 2.79
N PRO A 176 -1.49 -13.00 1.47
CA PRO A 176 -0.48 -12.56 0.51
C PRO A 176 0.03 -11.12 0.73
N ILE A 177 -0.86 -10.17 1.00
CA ILE A 177 -0.48 -8.78 1.31
C ILE A 177 0.34 -8.71 2.60
N LEU A 178 -0.10 -9.38 3.67
CA LEU A 178 0.65 -9.42 4.93
C LEU A 178 2.06 -9.95 4.77
N LEU A 179 2.23 -11.01 3.98
CA LEU A 179 3.54 -11.58 3.69
C LEU A 179 4.40 -10.62 2.86
N ALA A 180 3.85 -10.01 1.82
CA ALA A 180 4.58 -9.08 0.96
C ALA A 180 5.05 -7.84 1.72
N THR A 181 4.17 -7.22 2.52
CA THR A 181 4.52 -6.05 3.34
C THR A 181 5.51 -6.38 4.46
N PHE A 182 5.48 -7.61 5.01
CA PHE A 182 6.50 -8.07 5.93
C PHE A 182 7.90 -8.07 5.27
N PHE A 183 8.05 -8.63 4.07
CA PHE A 183 9.33 -8.66 3.37
C PHE A 183 9.81 -7.27 2.97
N ALA A 184 8.91 -6.38 2.53
CA ALA A 184 9.22 -4.99 2.25
C ALA A 184 9.77 -4.27 3.49
N THR A 185 9.09 -4.42 4.64
CA THR A 185 9.50 -3.81 5.90
C THR A 185 10.81 -4.39 6.41
N LEU A 186 10.99 -5.71 6.32
CA LEU A 186 12.23 -6.38 6.70
C LEU A 186 13.41 -5.87 5.87
N ALA A 187 13.26 -5.78 4.55
CA ALA A 187 14.27 -5.24 3.67
C ALA A 187 14.58 -3.77 4.00
N GLY A 188 13.54 -2.94 4.21
CA GLY A 188 13.69 -1.55 4.62
C GLY A 188 14.49 -1.38 5.91
N ILE A 189 14.18 -2.18 6.93
CA ILE A 189 14.93 -2.20 8.20
C ILE A 189 16.39 -2.61 7.96
N ILE A 190 16.63 -3.73 7.27
CA ILE A 190 18.00 -4.24 7.02
C ILE A 190 18.82 -3.19 6.27
N ILE A 191 18.30 -2.66 5.17
CA ILE A 191 18.98 -1.67 4.32
C ILE A 191 19.31 -0.41 5.14
N THR A 192 18.34 0.10 5.91
CA THR A 192 18.56 1.30 6.72
C THR A 192 19.55 1.05 7.84
N CYS A 193 19.48 -0.10 8.51
CA CYS A 193 20.46 -0.50 9.52
C CYS A 193 21.88 -0.59 8.95
N MET A 194 22.04 -1.10 7.71
CA MET A 194 23.32 -1.14 7.02
C MET A 194 23.88 0.26 6.75
N TYR A 195 23.06 1.18 6.22
CA TYR A 195 23.46 2.57 6.00
C TYR A 195 23.82 3.30 7.29
N GLN A 196 23.10 3.02 8.37
CA GLN A 196 23.25 3.70 9.67
C GLN A 196 24.20 2.97 10.63
N ARG A 197 24.75 1.83 10.21
CA ARG A 197 25.64 0.96 11.01
C ARG A 197 25.00 0.51 12.35
N ILE A 198 23.68 0.32 12.36
CA ILE A 198 22.96 -0.24 13.51
C ILE A 198 23.19 -1.76 13.50
N SER A 199 23.64 -2.30 14.61
CA SER A 199 23.90 -3.74 14.73
C SER A 199 22.59 -4.52 14.79
N LEU A 200 22.30 -5.32 13.78
CA LEU A 200 21.20 -6.27 13.77
C LEU A 200 21.41 -7.47 14.72
N LEU A 201 22.64 -7.64 15.21
CA LEU A 201 22.99 -8.70 16.16
C LEU A 201 22.63 -8.33 17.62
N ASP A 202 22.01 -7.17 17.88
CA ASP A 202 21.42 -6.89 19.20
C ASP A 202 20.42 -8.00 19.55
N ARG A 203 20.53 -8.55 20.76
CA ARG A 203 19.73 -9.70 21.20
C ARG A 203 18.23 -9.48 21.01
N THR A 204 17.75 -8.27 21.28
CA THR A 204 16.33 -7.94 21.14
C THR A 204 15.91 -7.93 19.67
N LEU A 205 16.70 -7.28 18.79
CA LEU A 205 16.42 -7.22 17.36
C LEU A 205 16.50 -8.62 16.74
N MET A 206 17.55 -9.36 17.05
CA MET A 206 17.76 -10.71 16.52
C MET A 206 16.64 -11.67 16.94
N LEU A 207 16.22 -11.65 18.20
CA LEU A 207 15.12 -12.52 18.67
C LEU A 207 13.78 -12.12 18.05
N THR A 208 13.52 -10.83 17.91
CA THR A 208 12.23 -10.37 17.35
C THR A 208 12.17 -10.56 15.84
N ILE A 209 13.17 -10.07 15.11
CA ILE A 209 13.21 -10.20 13.65
C ILE A 209 13.34 -11.69 13.27
N GLY A 210 14.23 -12.43 13.95
CA GLY A 210 14.39 -13.86 13.72
C GLY A 210 13.12 -14.66 14.05
N GLY A 211 12.44 -14.32 15.15
CA GLY A 211 11.17 -14.93 15.52
C GLY A 211 10.06 -14.64 14.50
N MET A 212 9.97 -13.40 14.00
CA MET A 212 9.03 -13.04 12.94
C MET A 212 9.36 -13.75 11.61
N CYS A 213 10.64 -13.81 11.23
CA CYS A 213 11.07 -14.56 10.04
C CYS A 213 10.75 -16.06 10.17
N LEU A 214 10.97 -16.64 11.35
CA LEU A 214 10.61 -18.03 11.60
C LEU A 214 9.09 -18.24 11.49
N ALA A 215 8.29 -17.37 12.10
CA ALA A 215 6.83 -17.48 12.02
C ALA A 215 6.33 -17.35 10.57
N VAL A 216 6.84 -16.38 9.82
CA VAL A 216 6.51 -16.20 8.39
C VAL A 216 6.99 -17.42 7.57
N GLY A 217 8.21 -17.93 7.85
CA GLY A 217 8.73 -19.14 7.21
C GLY A 217 7.86 -20.37 7.44
N VAL A 218 7.36 -20.55 8.68
CA VAL A 218 6.42 -21.64 9.02
C VAL A 218 5.09 -21.46 8.28
N ILE A 219 4.58 -20.24 8.19
CA ILE A 219 3.35 -19.95 7.43
C ILE A 219 3.54 -20.30 5.95
N ILE A 220 4.61 -19.81 5.33
CA ILE A 220 4.90 -20.08 3.91
C ILE A 220 5.09 -21.58 3.69
N TRP A 221 5.85 -22.25 4.55
CA TRP A 221 6.06 -23.69 4.47
C TRP A 221 4.74 -24.46 4.62
N GLY A 222 3.90 -24.08 5.58
CA GLY A 222 2.59 -24.69 5.76
C GLY A 222 1.70 -24.56 4.51
N PHE A 223 1.63 -23.37 3.92
CA PHE A 223 0.89 -23.16 2.68
C PHE A 223 1.50 -23.91 1.49
N SER A 224 2.82 -24.01 1.39
CA SER A 224 3.49 -24.74 0.30
C SER A 224 3.24 -26.26 0.29
N GLN A 225 2.77 -26.83 1.42
CA GLN A 225 2.40 -28.24 1.51
C GLN A 225 0.94 -28.51 1.12
N MET A 226 0.15 -27.47 0.88
CA MET A 226 -1.28 -27.58 0.54
C MET A 226 -1.46 -27.54 -0.97
N ASP A 227 -2.47 -28.25 -1.47
CA ASP A 227 -2.97 -28.04 -2.82
C ASP A 227 -3.65 -26.66 -2.94
N LYS A 228 -3.78 -26.13 -4.14
CA LYS A 228 -4.27 -24.77 -4.39
C LYS A 228 -5.68 -24.52 -3.85
N GLU A 229 -6.56 -25.51 -3.97
CA GLU A 229 -7.94 -25.41 -3.47
C GLU A 229 -7.98 -25.29 -1.95
N THR A 230 -7.29 -26.20 -1.25
CA THR A 230 -7.15 -26.16 0.21
C THR A 230 -6.47 -24.89 0.70
N MET A 231 -5.40 -24.46 0.01
CA MET A 231 -4.68 -23.23 0.32
C MET A 231 -5.62 -22.01 0.25
N ASN A 232 -6.42 -21.90 -0.80
CA ASN A 232 -7.36 -20.79 -0.98
C ASN A 232 -8.44 -20.80 0.13
N VAL A 233 -9.03 -21.97 0.42
CA VAL A 233 -10.03 -22.12 1.48
C VAL A 233 -9.44 -21.75 2.85
N VAL A 234 -8.27 -22.29 3.19
CA VAL A 234 -7.61 -22.03 4.48
C VAL A 234 -7.21 -20.55 4.60
N SER A 235 -6.58 -19.98 3.57
CA SER A 235 -6.15 -18.57 3.57
C SER A 235 -7.36 -17.63 3.76
N THR A 236 -8.42 -17.84 3.00
CA THR A 236 -9.66 -17.03 3.08
C THR A 236 -10.34 -17.21 4.44
N THR A 237 -10.44 -18.43 4.96
CA THR A 237 -11.04 -18.71 6.26
C THR A 237 -10.26 -18.04 7.39
N VAL A 238 -8.93 -18.18 7.39
CA VAL A 238 -8.05 -17.54 8.38
C VAL A 238 -8.18 -16.02 8.30
N ALA A 239 -8.18 -15.44 7.09
CA ALA A 239 -8.36 -14.01 6.89
C ALA A 239 -9.69 -13.52 7.49
N ASN A 240 -10.80 -14.22 7.20
CA ASN A 240 -12.12 -13.85 7.69
C ASN A 240 -12.22 -13.97 9.22
N ILE A 241 -11.64 -15.01 9.82
CA ILE A 241 -11.58 -15.15 11.28
C ILE A 241 -10.75 -14.01 11.90
N LEU A 242 -9.59 -13.69 11.35
CA LEU A 242 -8.74 -12.61 11.85
C LEU A 242 -9.46 -11.25 11.76
N LEU A 243 -10.11 -10.95 10.64
CA LEU A 243 -10.87 -9.71 10.46
C LEU A 243 -12.02 -9.62 11.47
N MET A 244 -12.76 -10.72 11.70
CA MET A 244 -13.82 -10.74 12.68
C MET A 244 -13.28 -10.58 14.11
N LEU A 245 -12.15 -11.21 14.44
CA LEU A 245 -11.48 -11.04 15.74
C LEU A 245 -11.03 -9.58 15.96
N ILE A 246 -10.58 -8.89 14.92
CA ILE A 246 -10.22 -7.47 14.98
C ILE A 246 -11.46 -6.63 15.29
N ILE A 247 -12.56 -6.86 14.58
CA ILE A 247 -13.84 -6.15 14.82
C ILE A 247 -14.30 -6.33 16.26
N VAL A 248 -14.39 -7.59 16.72
CA VAL A 248 -14.82 -7.90 18.09
C VAL A 248 -13.84 -7.34 19.12
N GLY A 249 -12.54 -7.44 18.85
CA GLY A 249 -11.47 -6.91 19.70
C GLY A 249 -11.59 -5.39 19.89
N PHE A 250 -11.89 -4.65 18.82
CA PHE A 250 -12.08 -3.19 18.88
C PHE A 250 -13.33 -2.82 19.68
N ILE A 251 -14.44 -3.54 19.49
CA ILE A 251 -15.66 -3.36 20.27
C ILE A 251 -15.38 -3.63 21.76
N VAL A 252 -14.72 -4.73 22.10
CA VAL A 252 -14.36 -5.08 23.48
C VAL A 252 -13.43 -4.01 24.09
N ALA A 253 -12.45 -3.51 23.33
CA ALA A 253 -11.58 -2.43 23.79
C ALA A 253 -12.38 -1.15 24.08
N GLY A 254 -13.34 -0.79 23.22
CA GLY A 254 -14.25 0.33 23.42
C GLY A 254 -15.10 0.17 24.68
N VAL A 255 -15.70 -1.00 24.89
CA VAL A 255 -16.48 -1.31 26.10
C VAL A 255 -15.63 -1.23 27.35
N ARG A 256 -14.41 -1.80 27.34
CA ARG A 256 -13.47 -1.71 28.48
C ARG A 256 -13.07 -0.27 28.82
N LYS A 257 -12.94 0.59 27.82
CA LYS A 257 -12.65 2.03 27.98
C LYS A 257 -13.88 2.84 28.35
N LYS A 258 -15.08 2.20 28.43
CA LYS A 258 -16.35 2.86 28.71
C LYS A 258 -16.69 4.00 27.76
N ILE A 259 -16.28 3.90 26.49
CA ILE A 259 -16.70 4.83 25.44
C ILE A 259 -18.10 4.46 24.95
N ASN A 260 -18.82 5.44 24.41
CA ASN A 260 -20.02 5.14 23.63
C ASN A 260 -19.59 4.55 22.27
N VAL A 261 -19.67 3.21 22.14
CA VAL A 261 -19.21 2.45 20.97
C VAL A 261 -19.98 2.86 19.72
N TYR A 262 -21.30 3.06 19.85
CA TYR A 262 -22.15 3.45 18.72
C TYR A 262 -21.80 4.86 18.21
N ASP A 263 -21.65 5.83 19.10
CA ASP A 263 -21.28 7.20 18.71
C ASP A 263 -19.88 7.26 18.09
N ALA A 264 -18.92 6.47 18.61
CA ALA A 264 -17.59 6.35 18.03
C ALA A 264 -17.65 5.74 16.61
N PHE A 265 -18.50 4.71 16.41
CA PHE A 265 -18.74 4.15 15.08
C PHE A 265 -19.32 5.19 14.12
N ILE A 266 -20.36 5.91 14.51
CA ILE A 266 -20.99 6.94 13.67
C ILE A 266 -20.00 8.05 13.29
N GLU A 267 -19.14 8.46 14.22
CA GLU A 267 -18.09 9.45 13.94
C GLU A 267 -17.13 8.95 12.85
N GLY A 268 -16.60 7.76 12.97
CA GLY A 268 -15.72 7.15 11.96
C GLY A 268 -16.45 6.86 10.64
N ALA A 269 -17.72 6.47 10.69
CA ALA A 269 -18.54 6.23 9.50
C ALA A 269 -18.74 7.54 8.69
N LYS A 270 -18.93 8.68 9.36
CA LYS A 270 -18.97 10.00 8.70
C LYS A 270 -17.63 10.35 8.04
N GLU A 271 -16.51 10.05 8.69
CA GLU A 271 -15.17 10.21 8.08
C GLU A 271 -15.03 9.31 6.83
N GLY A 272 -15.55 8.07 6.88
CA GLY A 272 -15.56 7.14 5.77
C GLY A 272 -16.36 7.65 4.57
N PHE A 273 -17.54 8.19 4.81
CA PHE A 273 -18.37 8.82 3.79
C PHE A 273 -17.64 10.00 3.13
N GLN A 274 -17.07 10.90 3.94
CA GLN A 274 -16.31 12.06 3.42
C GLN A 274 -15.10 11.61 2.60
N THR A 275 -14.42 10.54 3.01
CA THR A 275 -13.28 9.97 2.28
C THR A 275 -13.71 9.43 0.93
N ALA A 276 -14.83 8.68 0.87
CA ALA A 276 -15.37 8.17 -0.38
C ALA A 276 -15.72 9.29 -1.37
N VAL A 277 -16.40 10.33 -0.91
CA VAL A 277 -16.72 11.51 -1.75
C VAL A 277 -15.44 12.21 -2.25
N ARG A 278 -14.45 12.37 -1.39
CA ARG A 278 -13.17 13.00 -1.75
C ARG A 278 -12.38 12.20 -2.79
N ILE A 279 -12.52 10.89 -2.83
CA ILE A 279 -11.82 10.01 -3.77
C ILE A 279 -12.40 10.13 -5.19
N ILE A 280 -13.68 10.46 -5.37
CA ILE A 280 -14.36 10.48 -6.68
C ILE A 280 -13.57 11.24 -7.77
N PRO A 281 -13.19 12.51 -7.59
CA PRO A 281 -12.50 13.25 -8.65
C PRO A 281 -11.14 12.65 -9.02
N TYR A 282 -10.42 12.12 -8.02
CA TYR A 282 -9.12 11.50 -8.24
C TYR A 282 -9.26 10.18 -9.00
N LEU A 283 -10.26 9.37 -8.66
CA LEU A 283 -10.51 8.11 -9.33
C LEU A 283 -10.96 8.32 -10.77
N ILE A 284 -11.86 9.30 -11.02
CA ILE A 284 -12.25 9.68 -12.38
C ILE A 284 -11.04 10.11 -13.19
N ALA A 285 -10.23 11.04 -12.68
CA ALA A 285 -9.06 11.54 -13.42
C ALA A 285 -8.10 10.41 -13.81
N ILE A 286 -7.79 9.54 -12.86
CA ILE A 286 -6.83 8.43 -13.09
C ILE A 286 -7.42 7.39 -14.03
N LEU A 287 -8.66 6.91 -13.82
CA LEU A 287 -9.25 5.88 -14.66
C LEU A 287 -9.51 6.38 -16.09
N VAL A 288 -9.91 7.64 -16.27
CA VAL A 288 -10.03 8.22 -17.61
C VAL A 288 -8.67 8.31 -18.31
N GLY A 289 -7.62 8.77 -17.60
CA GLY A 289 -6.28 8.82 -18.16
C GLY A 289 -5.75 7.44 -18.57
N ILE A 290 -5.93 6.42 -17.72
CA ILE A 290 -5.55 5.03 -18.00
C ILE A 290 -6.39 4.46 -19.14
N GLY A 291 -7.70 4.69 -19.14
CA GLY A 291 -8.62 4.21 -20.17
C GLY A 291 -8.24 4.72 -21.55
N VAL A 292 -7.97 6.03 -21.67
CA VAL A 292 -7.49 6.65 -22.92
C VAL A 292 -6.13 6.06 -23.35
N PHE A 293 -5.20 5.88 -22.40
CA PHE A 293 -3.89 5.29 -22.65
C PHE A 293 -3.98 3.84 -23.12
N ARG A 294 -4.89 3.06 -22.54
CA ARG A 294 -5.19 1.70 -22.96
C ARG A 294 -5.88 1.64 -24.33
N ALA A 295 -6.92 2.45 -24.52
CA ALA A 295 -7.66 2.47 -25.79
C ALA A 295 -6.81 2.89 -27.00
N SER A 296 -5.78 3.69 -26.79
CA SER A 296 -4.77 3.99 -27.83
C SER A 296 -3.88 2.80 -28.19
N GLY A 297 -3.81 1.77 -27.32
CA GLY A 297 -2.88 0.63 -27.42
C GLY A 297 -1.51 0.90 -26.78
N ALA A 298 -1.31 2.07 -26.16
CA ALA A 298 -0.04 2.45 -25.52
C ALA A 298 0.31 1.51 -24.36
N MET A 299 -0.69 1.11 -23.57
CA MET A 299 -0.52 0.19 -22.44
C MET A 299 -0.07 -1.20 -22.92
N ASP A 300 -0.68 -1.69 -23.98
CA ASP A 300 -0.37 -3.02 -24.52
C ASP A 300 1.08 -3.05 -25.06
N TRP A 301 1.48 -2.02 -25.81
CA TRP A 301 2.87 -1.91 -26.27
C TRP A 301 3.88 -1.85 -25.12
N LEU A 302 3.54 -1.16 -24.02
CA LEU A 302 4.41 -1.11 -22.83
C LEU A 302 4.54 -2.49 -22.19
N ILE A 303 3.40 -3.15 -21.96
CA ILE A 303 3.34 -4.48 -21.33
C ILE A 303 4.04 -5.52 -22.22
N GLU A 304 3.73 -5.56 -23.51
CA GLU A 304 4.35 -6.48 -24.47
C GLU A 304 5.86 -6.27 -24.60
N GLY A 305 6.31 -5.02 -24.65
CA GLY A 305 7.73 -4.70 -24.70
C GLY A 305 8.49 -5.18 -23.46
N ILE A 306 7.93 -5.00 -22.28
CA ILE A 306 8.50 -5.51 -21.03
C ILE A 306 8.43 -7.03 -20.98
N ALA A 307 7.29 -7.61 -21.37
CA ALA A 307 7.10 -9.07 -21.42
C ALA A 307 8.10 -9.74 -22.36
N TRP A 308 8.37 -9.13 -23.52
CA TRP A 308 9.40 -9.61 -24.44
C TRP A 308 10.80 -9.60 -23.80
N CYS A 309 11.17 -8.54 -23.10
CA CYS A 309 12.45 -8.49 -22.37
C CYS A 309 12.55 -9.57 -21.30
N VAL A 310 11.47 -9.76 -20.52
CA VAL A 310 11.40 -10.74 -19.43
C VAL A 310 11.49 -12.17 -19.96
N THR A 311 10.71 -12.49 -21.00
CA THR A 311 10.73 -13.81 -21.64
C THR A 311 12.05 -14.12 -22.34
N SER A 312 12.71 -13.10 -22.90
CA SER A 312 14.05 -13.25 -23.47
C SER A 312 15.11 -13.64 -22.42
N CYS A 313 14.85 -13.31 -21.14
CA CYS A 313 15.67 -13.76 -20.01
C CYS A 313 15.25 -15.14 -19.46
N GLY A 314 14.28 -15.83 -20.09
CA GLY A 314 13.80 -17.15 -19.66
C GLY A 314 12.86 -17.10 -18.43
N ILE A 315 12.31 -15.92 -18.09
CA ILE A 315 11.42 -15.73 -16.94
C ILE A 315 9.96 -15.69 -17.43
N ASN A 316 9.03 -16.28 -16.66
CA ASN A 316 7.60 -16.18 -16.95
C ASN A 316 7.17 -14.71 -16.86
N ALA A 317 6.44 -14.23 -17.86
CA ALA A 317 6.01 -12.84 -18.00
C ALA A 317 4.55 -12.58 -17.58
N GLU A 318 3.84 -13.56 -17.04
CA GLU A 318 2.42 -13.42 -16.65
C GLU A 318 2.19 -12.25 -15.67
N TRP A 319 3.13 -12.03 -14.76
CA TRP A 319 3.09 -10.94 -13.77
C TRP A 319 3.22 -9.54 -14.37
N VAL A 320 3.72 -9.43 -15.60
CA VAL A 320 3.99 -8.13 -16.23
C VAL A 320 2.70 -7.33 -16.44
N GLY A 321 1.55 -7.99 -16.64
CA GLY A 321 0.26 -7.32 -16.74
C GLY A 321 -0.13 -6.53 -15.48
N ALA A 322 0.38 -6.91 -14.31
CA ALA A 322 0.17 -6.19 -13.05
C ALA A 322 1.23 -5.11 -12.77
N LEU A 323 2.35 -5.10 -13.50
CA LEU A 323 3.50 -4.22 -13.27
C LEU A 323 3.17 -2.71 -13.26
N PRO A 324 2.22 -2.20 -14.07
CA PRO A 324 1.84 -0.78 -13.98
C PRO A 324 1.45 -0.33 -12.57
N THR A 325 0.79 -1.19 -11.78
CA THR A 325 0.47 -0.91 -10.37
C THR A 325 1.74 -0.78 -9.52
N ALA A 326 2.70 -1.69 -9.68
CA ALA A 326 3.95 -1.67 -8.94
C ALA A 326 4.81 -0.44 -9.25
N LEU A 327 4.91 -0.06 -10.54
CA LEU A 327 5.67 1.12 -10.97
C LEU A 327 5.05 2.43 -10.47
N MET A 328 3.72 2.48 -10.40
CA MET A 328 3.00 3.66 -9.93
C MET A 328 3.06 3.82 -8.42
N LYS A 329 3.21 2.74 -7.66
CA LYS A 329 3.10 2.73 -6.20
C LYS A 329 4.08 3.69 -5.49
N PRO A 330 5.38 3.71 -5.78
CA PRO A 330 6.32 4.68 -5.20
C PRO A 330 5.98 6.14 -5.52
N LEU A 331 5.37 6.37 -6.69
CA LEU A 331 5.12 7.69 -7.26
C LEU A 331 3.80 8.31 -6.74
N SER A 332 2.74 7.49 -6.69
CA SER A 332 1.39 7.95 -6.34
C SER A 332 0.50 6.80 -5.84
N GLY A 333 0.08 6.87 -4.58
CA GLY A 333 -0.84 5.88 -4.01
C GLY A 333 -2.23 5.88 -4.67
N SER A 334 -2.75 7.04 -5.05
CA SER A 334 -4.02 7.13 -5.81
C SER A 334 -3.86 6.63 -7.24
N GLY A 335 -2.72 6.93 -7.89
CA GLY A 335 -2.39 6.42 -9.21
C GLY A 335 -2.26 4.90 -9.23
N ALA A 336 -1.53 4.33 -8.29
CA ALA A 336 -1.39 2.87 -8.16
C ALA A 336 -2.74 2.19 -7.87
N ARG A 337 -3.61 2.84 -7.08
CA ARG A 337 -4.98 2.36 -6.86
C ARG A 337 -5.79 2.35 -8.14
N GLY A 338 -5.68 3.38 -8.97
CA GLY A 338 -6.31 3.41 -10.29
C GLY A 338 -5.80 2.28 -11.21
N MET A 339 -4.48 2.02 -11.23
CA MET A 339 -3.89 0.90 -11.98
C MET A 339 -4.37 -0.47 -11.46
N MET A 340 -4.51 -0.62 -10.15
CA MET A 340 -5.08 -1.83 -9.54
C MET A 340 -6.53 -2.05 -9.98
N VAL A 341 -7.35 -0.99 -9.97
CA VAL A 341 -8.74 -1.04 -10.42
C VAL A 341 -8.82 -1.37 -11.91
N ASP A 342 -8.00 -0.73 -12.74
CA ASP A 342 -7.90 -1.03 -14.17
C ASP A 342 -7.52 -2.48 -14.42
N ALA A 343 -6.51 -3.01 -13.71
CA ALA A 343 -6.11 -4.40 -13.84
C ALA A 343 -7.24 -5.38 -13.45
N MET A 344 -7.96 -5.12 -12.36
CA MET A 344 -9.10 -5.94 -11.95
C MET A 344 -10.27 -5.85 -12.92
N THR A 345 -10.52 -4.69 -13.50
CA THR A 345 -11.61 -4.48 -14.47
C THR A 345 -11.28 -5.16 -15.82
N THR A 346 -10.03 -5.06 -16.26
CA THR A 346 -9.59 -5.57 -17.56
C THR A 346 -9.38 -7.08 -17.57
N TYR A 347 -8.69 -7.58 -16.54
CA TYR A 347 -8.29 -9.00 -16.46
C TYR A 347 -9.19 -9.84 -15.55
N GLY A 348 -10.06 -9.18 -14.77
CA GLY A 348 -10.90 -9.82 -13.76
C GLY A 348 -10.31 -9.70 -12.35
N ALA A 349 -11.19 -9.48 -11.35
CA ALA A 349 -10.77 -9.31 -9.96
C ALA A 349 -10.13 -10.58 -9.36
N ASP A 350 -10.53 -11.76 -9.84
CA ASP A 350 -10.03 -13.07 -9.38
C ASP A 350 -8.94 -13.65 -10.29
N SER A 351 -8.52 -12.95 -11.36
CA SER A 351 -7.40 -13.35 -12.19
C SER A 351 -6.07 -13.23 -11.42
N PHE A 352 -5.03 -13.93 -11.87
CA PHE A 352 -3.69 -13.80 -11.33
C PHE A 352 -3.21 -12.33 -11.34
N ILE A 353 -3.39 -11.64 -12.47
CA ILE A 353 -3.01 -10.22 -12.64
C ILE A 353 -3.81 -9.32 -11.71
N GLY A 354 -5.12 -9.52 -11.57
CA GLY A 354 -5.96 -8.75 -10.66
C GLY A 354 -5.55 -8.91 -9.19
N ARG A 355 -5.32 -10.15 -8.75
CA ARG A 355 -4.84 -10.46 -7.40
C ARG A 355 -3.44 -9.90 -7.15
N LEU A 356 -2.51 -10.09 -8.08
CA LEU A 356 -1.15 -9.56 -7.97
C LEU A 356 -1.13 -8.03 -7.91
N SER A 357 -1.97 -7.34 -8.69
CA SER A 357 -2.13 -5.88 -8.60
C SER A 357 -2.59 -5.44 -7.21
N CYS A 358 -3.47 -6.21 -6.57
CA CYS A 358 -3.90 -5.98 -5.19
C CYS A 358 -2.74 -6.16 -4.20
N ILE A 359 -1.91 -7.19 -4.39
CA ILE A 359 -0.74 -7.42 -3.53
C ILE A 359 0.28 -6.29 -3.73
N PHE A 360 0.56 -5.85 -4.95
CA PHE A 360 1.42 -4.69 -5.21
C PHE A 360 0.92 -3.42 -4.52
N GLN A 361 -0.38 -3.15 -4.60
CA GLN A 361 -0.98 -1.99 -3.93
C GLN A 361 -0.83 -2.05 -2.41
N GLY A 362 -0.88 -3.24 -1.81
CA GLY A 362 -0.81 -3.45 -0.37
C GLY A 362 0.60 -3.69 0.19
N SER A 363 1.59 -3.99 -0.66
CA SER A 363 2.92 -4.42 -0.20
C SER A 363 3.78 -3.31 0.42
N THR A 364 3.59 -2.06 -0.02
CA THR A 364 4.32 -0.88 0.46
C THR A 364 3.39 0.34 0.52
N ASP A 365 3.89 1.48 1.00
CA ASP A 365 3.22 2.77 0.86
C ASP A 365 3.92 3.63 -0.20
N THR A 366 3.46 4.86 -0.41
CA THR A 366 3.90 5.74 -1.49
C THR A 366 5.16 6.52 -1.08
N THR A 367 6.32 6.01 -1.44
CA THR A 367 7.63 6.50 -0.99
C THR A 367 7.82 8.00 -1.26
N PHE A 368 7.59 8.49 -2.48
CA PHE A 368 7.79 9.91 -2.77
C PHE A 368 6.78 10.85 -2.11
N TYR A 369 5.55 10.37 -1.87
CA TYR A 369 4.56 11.13 -1.11
C TYR A 369 4.98 11.28 0.35
N ILE A 370 5.39 10.21 0.99
CA ILE A 370 5.85 10.18 2.39
C ILE A 370 7.07 11.08 2.56
N LEU A 371 8.04 11.01 1.63
CA LEU A 371 9.20 11.92 1.59
C LEU A 371 8.78 13.38 1.53
N ALA A 372 7.88 13.72 0.60
CA ALA A 372 7.44 15.09 0.40
C ALA A 372 6.67 15.63 1.62
N VAL A 373 5.78 14.83 2.21
CA VAL A 373 4.97 15.25 3.36
C VAL A 373 5.83 15.39 4.62
N TYR A 374 6.62 14.39 4.96
CA TYR A 374 7.35 14.39 6.22
C TYR A 374 8.59 15.29 6.18
N PHE A 375 9.46 15.18 5.18
CA PHE A 375 10.61 16.06 5.06
C PHE A 375 10.22 17.49 4.69
N GLY A 376 9.21 17.65 3.85
CA GLY A 376 8.69 18.96 3.48
C GLY A 376 8.13 19.74 4.67
N SER A 377 7.46 19.04 5.61
CA SER A 377 6.86 19.67 6.81
C SER A 377 7.88 20.32 7.74
N VAL A 378 9.14 19.87 7.69
CA VAL A 378 10.23 20.35 8.55
C VAL A 378 11.39 21.00 7.78
N GLY A 379 11.22 21.20 6.48
CA GLY A 379 12.18 21.94 5.63
C GLY A 379 13.46 21.19 5.28
N ILE A 380 13.47 19.85 5.37
CA ILE A 380 14.62 19.03 4.97
C ILE A 380 14.81 19.12 3.45
N LYS A 381 16.01 19.52 3.02
CA LYS A 381 16.43 19.62 1.60
C LYS A 381 17.29 18.43 1.19
N ASN A 382 18.19 17.98 2.06
CA ASN A 382 19.07 16.84 1.82
C ASN A 382 18.50 15.59 2.47
N THR A 383 17.92 14.69 1.68
CA THR A 383 17.29 13.46 2.12
C THR A 383 18.28 12.34 2.45
N ARG A 384 19.59 12.53 2.15
CA ARG A 384 20.65 11.53 2.33
C ARG A 384 20.26 10.18 1.69
N HIS A 385 20.32 9.08 2.44
CA HIS A 385 20.00 7.73 1.98
C HIS A 385 18.50 7.34 2.12
N ALA A 386 17.60 8.30 2.42
CA ALA A 386 16.16 7.98 2.57
C ALA A 386 15.52 7.49 1.28
N VAL A 387 15.80 8.18 0.14
CA VAL A 387 15.25 7.79 -1.17
C VAL A 387 15.71 6.40 -1.60
N PRO A 388 17.02 6.11 -1.68
CA PRO A 388 17.45 4.77 -2.09
C PRO A 388 17.00 3.67 -1.13
N ALA A 389 16.96 3.92 0.18
CA ALA A 389 16.49 2.93 1.14
C ALA A 389 14.99 2.63 0.98
N GLY A 390 14.16 3.67 0.75
CA GLY A 390 12.73 3.50 0.48
C GLY A 390 12.46 2.74 -0.82
N LEU A 391 13.13 3.13 -1.92
CA LEU A 391 12.96 2.46 -3.22
C LEU A 391 13.46 1.01 -3.22
N LEU A 392 14.50 0.70 -2.47
CA LEU A 392 14.95 -0.70 -2.31
C LEU A 392 13.96 -1.52 -1.46
N ALA A 393 13.31 -0.92 -0.48
CA ALA A 393 12.21 -1.56 0.24
C ALA A 393 11.00 -1.80 -0.68
N ASP A 394 10.64 -0.83 -1.52
CA ASP A 394 9.59 -1.00 -2.55
C ASP A 394 9.93 -2.14 -3.51
N LEU A 395 11.15 -2.19 -4.01
CA LEU A 395 11.60 -3.27 -4.90
C LEU A 395 11.52 -4.65 -4.23
N ALA A 396 11.94 -4.74 -2.97
CA ALA A 396 11.82 -5.98 -2.20
C ALA A 396 10.36 -6.39 -2.02
N GLY A 397 9.46 -5.43 -1.77
CA GLY A 397 8.01 -5.65 -1.70
C GLY A 397 7.43 -6.16 -3.03
N VAL A 398 7.86 -5.59 -4.16
CA VAL A 398 7.44 -6.04 -5.50
C VAL A 398 7.91 -7.48 -5.78
N ILE A 399 9.18 -7.79 -5.51
CA ILE A 399 9.73 -9.14 -5.70
C ILE A 399 8.99 -10.16 -4.80
N ALA A 400 8.80 -9.81 -3.53
CA ALA A 400 8.06 -10.66 -2.60
C ALA A 400 6.61 -10.87 -3.06
N ALA A 401 5.92 -9.82 -3.51
CA ALA A 401 4.56 -9.90 -4.02
C ALA A 401 4.43 -10.86 -5.21
N ILE A 402 5.38 -10.81 -6.17
CA ILE A 402 5.41 -11.72 -7.31
C ILE A 402 5.57 -13.18 -6.83
N ILE A 403 6.57 -13.45 -6.00
CA ILE A 403 6.84 -14.81 -5.48
C ILE A 403 5.63 -15.36 -4.71
N ILE A 404 5.03 -14.54 -3.85
CA ILE A 404 3.87 -14.91 -3.05
C ILE A 404 2.65 -15.13 -3.94
N ALA A 405 2.43 -14.29 -4.97
CA ALA A 405 1.33 -14.48 -5.91
C ALA A 405 1.45 -15.81 -6.66
N TYR A 406 2.64 -16.17 -7.12
CA TYR A 406 2.87 -17.49 -7.73
C TYR A 406 2.64 -18.64 -6.73
N LEU A 407 3.01 -18.47 -5.48
CA LEU A 407 2.75 -19.48 -4.45
C LEU A 407 1.24 -19.69 -4.24
N PHE A 408 0.46 -18.61 -4.17
CA PHE A 408 -0.96 -18.70 -3.80
C PHE A 408 -1.89 -18.89 -5.00
N PHE A 409 -1.60 -18.29 -6.16
CA PHE A 409 -2.57 -18.09 -7.23
C PHE A 409 -2.16 -18.59 -8.61
N ALA A 410 -0.90 -18.97 -8.86
CA ALA A 410 -0.51 -19.56 -10.13
C ALA A 410 -1.11 -20.98 -10.25
N GLU A 411 -1.60 -21.31 -11.44
CA GLU A 411 -2.13 -22.65 -11.79
C GLU A 411 -1.01 -23.70 -11.89
#